data_7140c5d4124fff52e31fa72c3d1db241
#
_entry.id   7140c5d4124fff52e31fa72c3d1db241
#
_cell.length_a   1.000
_cell.length_b   1.000
_cell.length_c   1.000
_cell.angle_alpha   90.00
_cell.angle_beta   90.00
_cell.angle_gamma   90.00
#
_symmetry.space_group_name_H-M   'P 1'
#
loop_
_entity.id
_entity.type
_entity.pdbx_description
1 polymer ?
#
loop_
_entity_poly.entity_id
_entity_poly.type
_entity_poly.pdbx_seq_one_letter_code
_entity_poly.pdbx_strand_id
1 'polypeptide(L)'
;MQYTKIRDVRDIEGLRNENAGFDFFVPKDWNNGKPFYLRIGEQVNIPSGIKIKLNSDQMMKMDNKSGVSLKRGLCIGATLIDAGYRGEIHCNMFKVVKGTEDIRIRRRGILGLLGFKEWATVINPGDKIVQGVIIQISNEDAVLVSNEAYEKGPKQSVELVVLVKVQV
;
A
#
# COMPACT_ATOMS: atom_id res chain seq x y z
N MET A 1 -15.03 5.65 -7.80
CA MET A 1 -14.12 4.49 -8.03
C MET A 1 -14.95 3.25 -8.38
N GLN A 2 -14.48 2.46 -9.34
CA GLN A 2 -14.98 1.11 -9.64
C GLN A 2 -13.84 0.11 -9.37
N TYR A 3 -14.17 -1.13 -9.03
CA TYR A 3 -13.17 -2.18 -8.89
C TYR A 3 -13.69 -3.53 -9.39
N THR A 4 -12.79 -4.44 -9.70
CA THR A 4 -13.10 -5.83 -10.02
C THR A 4 -12.11 -6.78 -9.34
N LYS A 5 -12.58 -7.98 -9.03
CA LYS A 5 -11.75 -9.07 -8.50
C LYS A 5 -11.30 -9.98 -9.64
N ILE A 6 -10.04 -10.37 -9.61
CA ILE A 6 -9.43 -11.29 -10.58
C ILE A 6 -8.83 -12.53 -9.91
N ARG A 7 -8.98 -12.64 -8.57
CA ARG A 7 -8.58 -13.78 -7.74
C ARG A 7 -9.65 -14.06 -6.69
N ASP A 8 -9.55 -15.19 -6.01
CA ASP A 8 -10.36 -15.48 -4.81
C ASP A 8 -9.87 -14.64 -3.63
N VAL A 9 -10.42 -13.45 -3.53
CA VAL A 9 -10.12 -12.48 -2.47
C VAL A 9 -11.42 -11.90 -1.92
N ARG A 10 -11.38 -11.48 -0.66
CA ARG A 10 -12.49 -10.73 -0.04
C ARG A 10 -12.72 -9.42 -0.79
N ASP A 11 -13.93 -8.91 -0.73
CA ASP A 11 -14.22 -7.56 -1.20
C ASP A 11 -13.39 -6.55 -0.44
N ILE A 12 -12.98 -5.45 -1.10
CA ILE A 12 -12.35 -4.36 -0.39
C ILE A 12 -13.35 -3.77 0.60
N GLU A 13 -12.98 -3.79 1.87
CA GLU A 13 -13.78 -3.18 2.92
C GLU A 13 -13.43 -1.70 2.99
N GLY A 14 -14.41 -0.84 2.84
CA GLY A 14 -14.21 0.60 2.82
C GLY A 14 -15.30 1.38 3.50
N LEU A 15 -15.07 2.65 3.55
CA LEU A 15 -15.89 3.79 3.92
C LEU A 15 -17.32 3.49 4.43
N ARG A 16 -17.42 2.89 5.60
CA ARG A 16 -18.60 3.07 6.43
C ARG A 16 -18.26 4.16 7.44
N ASN A 17 -18.71 5.37 7.14
CA ASN A 17 -18.77 6.60 7.96
C ASN A 17 -17.56 7.02 8.82
N GLU A 18 -16.57 6.14 9.11
CA GLU A 18 -15.48 6.44 10.03
C GLU A 18 -14.09 5.99 9.53
N ASN A 19 -14.03 5.22 8.43
CA ASN A 19 -12.75 4.75 7.88
C ASN A 19 -12.23 5.68 6.80
N ALA A 20 -10.96 6.06 6.90
CA ALA A 20 -10.30 6.92 5.92
C ALA A 20 -9.98 6.21 4.59
N GLY A 21 -10.00 4.89 4.54
CA GLY A 21 -9.57 4.13 3.37
C GLY A 21 -10.20 2.75 3.24
N PHE A 22 -9.86 2.09 2.14
CA PHE A 22 -10.32 0.73 1.79
C PHE A 22 -9.28 -0.30 2.23
N ASP A 23 -9.72 -1.35 2.93
CA ASP A 23 -8.86 -2.46 3.31
C ASP A 23 -8.67 -3.45 2.18
N PHE A 24 -7.41 -3.85 1.95
CA PHE A 24 -7.03 -4.88 1.00
C PHE A 24 -6.58 -6.14 1.73
N PHE A 25 -6.87 -7.28 1.12
CA PHE A 25 -6.64 -8.60 1.69
C PHE A 25 -5.71 -9.43 0.83
N VAL A 26 -5.00 -10.35 1.44
CA VAL A 26 -4.21 -11.37 0.75
C VAL A 26 -5.17 -12.37 0.09
N PRO A 27 -5.07 -12.64 -1.23
CA PRO A 27 -5.91 -13.63 -1.89
C PRO A 27 -5.74 -15.02 -1.28
N LYS A 28 -6.82 -15.83 -1.29
CA LYS A 28 -6.82 -17.17 -0.71
C LYS A 28 -5.94 -18.16 -1.47
N ASP A 29 -5.77 -17.95 -2.78
CA ASP A 29 -4.93 -18.76 -3.66
C ASP A 29 -3.45 -18.36 -3.63
N TRP A 30 -3.11 -17.20 -3.01
CA TRP A 30 -1.73 -16.77 -2.90
C TRP A 30 -0.87 -17.76 -2.12
N ASN A 31 0.38 -17.93 -2.56
CA ASN A 31 1.33 -18.90 -1.99
C ASN A 31 0.75 -20.33 -1.93
N ASN A 32 -0.06 -20.72 -2.93
CA ASN A 32 -0.77 -21.99 -2.96
C ASN A 32 -1.65 -22.24 -1.71
N GLY A 33 -2.26 -21.20 -1.19
CA GLY A 33 -3.11 -21.26 0.00
C GLY A 33 -2.37 -21.49 1.32
N LYS A 34 -1.02 -21.39 1.32
CA LYS A 34 -0.19 -21.68 2.49
C LYS A 34 0.31 -20.38 3.15
N PRO A 35 0.55 -20.40 4.47
CA PRO A 35 1.22 -19.30 5.17
C PRO A 35 2.59 -18.99 4.57
N PHE A 36 2.94 -17.72 4.50
CA PHE A 36 4.24 -17.22 4.10
C PHE A 36 4.98 -16.59 5.28
N TYR A 37 6.25 -16.92 5.42
CA TYR A 37 7.09 -16.45 6.53
C TYR A 37 8.06 -15.39 6.02
N LEU A 38 7.81 -14.14 6.37
CA LEU A 38 8.64 -13.00 5.98
C LEU A 38 9.57 -12.62 7.15
N ARG A 39 10.88 -12.66 6.89
CA ARG A 39 11.94 -12.40 7.86
C ARG A 39 12.35 -10.94 7.84
N ILE A 40 12.97 -10.47 8.92
CA ILE A 40 13.52 -9.12 8.98
C ILE A 40 14.53 -8.92 7.84
N GLY A 41 14.39 -7.82 7.11
CA GLY A 41 15.20 -7.48 5.93
C GLY A 41 14.71 -8.09 4.61
N GLU A 42 13.70 -8.96 4.65
CA GLU A 42 13.08 -9.51 3.42
C GLU A 42 11.92 -8.64 2.93
N GLN A 43 11.64 -8.79 1.63
CA GLN A 43 10.47 -8.22 0.98
C GLN A 43 9.66 -9.30 0.26
N VAL A 44 8.39 -9.02 0.06
CA VAL A 44 7.48 -9.85 -0.73
C VAL A 44 6.49 -8.99 -1.49
N ASN A 45 6.26 -9.32 -2.75
CA ASN A 45 5.24 -8.66 -3.56
C ASN A 45 3.98 -9.53 -3.58
N ILE A 46 2.90 -9.05 -2.95
CA ILE A 46 1.64 -9.77 -2.79
C ILE A 46 0.64 -9.23 -3.80
N PRO A 47 0.16 -10.02 -4.76
CA PRO A 47 -0.93 -9.63 -5.63
C PRO A 47 -2.20 -9.45 -4.79
N SER A 48 -2.93 -8.36 -4.97
CA SER A 48 -4.14 -8.10 -4.18
C SER A 48 -5.40 -8.80 -4.70
N GLY A 49 -5.36 -9.32 -5.92
CA GLY A 49 -6.54 -9.83 -6.61
C GLY A 49 -7.50 -8.74 -7.10
N ILE A 50 -7.13 -7.48 -6.98
CA ILE A 50 -7.99 -6.32 -7.27
C ILE A 50 -7.41 -5.47 -8.40
N LYS A 51 -8.28 -5.06 -9.32
CA LYS A 51 -8.07 -3.95 -10.26
C LYS A 51 -9.04 -2.84 -9.96
N ILE A 52 -8.60 -1.60 -10.08
CA ILE A 52 -9.44 -0.42 -9.85
C ILE A 52 -9.51 0.47 -11.09
N LYS A 53 -10.56 1.28 -11.15
CA LYS A 53 -10.73 2.37 -12.09
C LYS A 53 -11.04 3.63 -11.31
N LEU A 54 -10.13 4.59 -11.36
CA LEU A 54 -10.26 5.91 -10.76
C LEU A 54 -10.71 6.93 -11.81
N ASN A 55 -11.21 8.06 -11.35
CA ASN A 55 -11.41 9.24 -12.20
C ASN A 55 -10.05 9.86 -12.53
N SER A 56 -9.97 10.64 -13.62
CA SER A 56 -8.70 11.25 -14.09
C SER A 56 -8.08 12.22 -13.09
N ASP A 57 -8.87 12.78 -12.20
CA ASP A 57 -8.49 13.72 -11.15
C ASP A 57 -8.22 13.05 -9.80
N GLN A 58 -8.06 11.72 -9.79
CA GLN A 58 -7.85 10.92 -8.60
C GLN A 58 -6.61 10.04 -8.71
N MET A 59 -5.99 9.79 -7.59
CA MET A 59 -5.05 8.69 -7.40
C MET A 59 -5.45 7.86 -6.17
N MET A 60 -4.99 6.63 -6.08
CA MET A 60 -5.06 5.87 -4.82
C MET A 60 -3.68 5.79 -4.20
N LYS A 61 -3.58 6.22 -2.95
CA LYS A 61 -2.39 6.00 -2.12
C LYS A 61 -2.60 4.75 -1.27
N MET A 62 -1.75 3.77 -1.47
CA MET A 62 -1.66 2.61 -0.58
C MET A 62 -0.89 3.00 0.67
N ASP A 63 -1.37 2.63 1.84
CA ASP A 63 -0.77 3.03 3.11
C ASP A 63 -0.72 1.87 4.11
N ASN A 64 0.14 2.01 5.10
CA ASN A 64 0.28 1.05 6.18
C ASN A 64 -0.98 1.01 7.04
N LYS A 65 -1.40 -0.20 7.41
CA LYS A 65 -2.34 -0.35 8.52
C LYS A 65 -1.59 -0.32 9.83
N SER A 66 -2.01 0.55 10.75
CA SER A 66 -1.35 0.72 12.05
C SER A 66 -1.14 -0.62 12.79
N GLY A 67 -2.18 -1.46 12.84
CA GLY A 67 -2.08 -2.78 13.46
C GLY A 67 -1.07 -3.71 12.78
N VAL A 68 -0.98 -3.69 11.45
CA VAL A 68 -0.01 -4.49 10.68
C VAL A 68 1.40 -3.96 10.90
N SER A 69 1.58 -2.65 10.82
CA SER A 69 2.89 -2.02 11.03
C SER A 69 3.41 -2.24 12.46
N LEU A 70 2.61 -1.96 13.48
CA LEU A 70 3.01 -2.06 14.87
C LEU A 70 3.20 -3.51 15.34
N LYS A 71 2.26 -4.40 14.99
CA LYS A 71 2.27 -5.77 15.52
C LYS A 71 3.15 -6.71 14.71
N ARG A 72 3.25 -6.50 13.40
CA ARG A 72 4.00 -7.36 12.48
C ARG A 72 5.30 -6.74 11.97
N GLY A 73 5.56 -5.45 12.25
CA GLY A 73 6.74 -4.74 11.75
C GLY A 73 6.82 -4.69 10.22
N LEU A 74 5.68 -4.66 9.54
CA LEU A 74 5.57 -4.62 8.10
C LEU A 74 5.32 -3.19 7.60
N CYS A 75 5.95 -2.83 6.50
CA CYS A 75 5.72 -1.58 5.78
C CYS A 75 5.45 -1.86 4.31
N ILE A 76 4.63 -1.01 3.68
CA ILE A 76 4.41 -1.04 2.24
C ILE A 76 5.45 -0.18 1.51
N GLY A 77 5.93 -0.64 0.36
CA GLY A 77 6.85 0.05 -0.54
C GLY A 77 6.15 0.94 -1.55
N ALA A 78 6.00 0.50 -2.81
CA ALA A 78 5.32 1.26 -3.85
C ALA A 78 3.87 1.60 -3.44
N THR A 79 3.55 2.89 -3.34
CA THR A 79 2.33 3.33 -2.66
C THR A 79 1.35 4.08 -3.56
N LEU A 80 1.76 4.53 -4.74
CA LEU A 80 0.89 5.33 -5.62
C LEU A 80 0.32 4.48 -6.75
N ILE A 81 -0.98 4.61 -6.95
CA ILE A 81 -1.72 3.99 -8.04
C ILE A 81 -2.37 5.12 -8.86
N ASP A 82 -1.91 5.28 -10.07
CA ASP A 82 -2.36 6.32 -10.98
C ASP A 82 -3.77 6.05 -11.51
N ALA A 83 -4.49 7.11 -11.88
CA ALA A 83 -5.82 7.02 -12.52
C ALA A 83 -5.81 6.15 -13.78
N GLY A 84 -4.71 6.17 -14.54
CA GLY A 84 -4.52 5.38 -15.75
C GLY A 84 -4.14 3.92 -15.55
N TYR A 85 -3.77 3.51 -14.34
CA TYR A 85 -3.35 2.13 -14.08
C TYR A 85 -4.52 1.15 -14.23
N ARG A 86 -4.30 0.06 -14.99
CA ARG A 86 -5.31 -0.97 -15.28
C ARG A 86 -4.87 -2.38 -14.88
N GLY A 87 -3.66 -2.51 -14.36
CA GLY A 87 -3.11 -3.78 -13.86
C GLY A 87 -3.72 -4.22 -12.52
N GLU A 88 -3.34 -5.38 -12.07
CA GLU A 88 -3.58 -5.85 -10.70
C GLU A 88 -2.75 -5.01 -9.73
N ILE A 89 -3.37 -4.54 -8.64
CA ILE A 89 -2.65 -3.87 -7.57
C ILE A 89 -1.79 -4.89 -6.84
N HIS A 90 -0.53 -4.57 -6.62
CA HIS A 90 0.39 -5.38 -5.85
C HIS A 90 0.83 -4.66 -4.58
N CYS A 91 0.79 -5.36 -3.47
CA CYS A 91 1.25 -4.87 -2.18
C CYS A 91 2.71 -5.31 -1.97
N ASN A 92 3.66 -4.42 -2.20
CA ASN A 92 5.08 -4.68 -1.95
C ASN A 92 5.36 -4.47 -0.46
N MET A 93 5.48 -5.56 0.29
CA MET A 93 5.64 -5.55 1.73
C MET A 93 7.08 -5.80 2.15
N PHE A 94 7.58 -4.97 3.07
CA PHE A 94 8.91 -5.08 3.66
C PHE A 94 8.79 -5.43 5.14
N LYS A 95 9.60 -6.37 5.61
CA LYS A 95 9.76 -6.65 7.03
C LYS A 95 10.91 -5.83 7.59
N VAL A 96 10.60 -4.72 8.28
CA VAL A 96 11.61 -3.73 8.72
C VAL A 96 12.14 -4.06 10.11
N VAL A 97 11.24 -4.35 11.05
CA VAL A 97 11.57 -4.59 12.45
C VAL A 97 10.83 -5.80 13.00
N LYS A 98 11.25 -6.27 14.18
CA LYS A 98 10.51 -7.30 14.91
C LYS A 98 9.16 -6.74 15.37
N GLY A 99 8.08 -7.44 15.04
CA GLY A 99 6.73 -7.18 15.55
C GLY A 99 6.42 -7.99 16.81
N THR A 100 5.35 -7.62 17.52
CA THR A 100 4.88 -8.34 18.72
C THR A 100 4.25 -9.70 18.39
N GLU A 101 3.74 -9.87 17.18
CA GLU A 101 3.13 -11.12 16.69
C GLU A 101 4.12 -12.03 15.95
N ASP A 102 5.42 -11.67 15.92
CA ASP A 102 6.43 -12.49 15.26
C ASP A 102 6.68 -13.80 15.98
N ILE A 103 6.95 -14.83 15.20
CA ILE A 103 7.32 -16.15 15.68
C ILE A 103 8.80 -16.44 15.43
N ARG A 104 9.35 -17.41 16.16
CA ARG A 104 10.72 -17.92 15.92
C ARG A 104 10.68 -19.12 14.99
N ILE A 105 11.34 -19.01 13.85
CA ILE A 105 11.50 -20.08 12.86
C ILE A 105 12.96 -20.44 12.70
N ARG A 106 13.24 -21.63 12.14
CA ARG A 106 14.61 -22.01 11.80
C ARG A 106 15.18 -21.10 10.71
N ARG A 107 16.44 -20.73 10.86
CA ARG A 107 17.17 -20.02 9.80
C ARG A 107 17.31 -20.88 8.56
N ARG A 108 17.52 -20.26 7.40
CA ARG A 108 17.82 -20.97 6.17
C ARG A 108 19.29 -21.44 6.16
N GLY A 109 19.59 -22.50 5.43
CA GLY A 109 20.94 -23.03 5.24
C GLY A 109 21.53 -23.70 6.48
N ILE A 110 22.87 -23.74 6.54
CA ILE A 110 23.62 -24.49 7.54
C ILE A 110 23.32 -24.04 8.97
N LEU A 111 23.07 -22.73 9.19
CA LEU A 111 22.73 -22.22 10.52
C LEU A 111 21.39 -22.79 11.02
N GLY A 112 20.43 -23.04 10.12
CA GLY A 112 19.18 -23.70 10.49
C GLY A 112 19.39 -25.18 10.84
N LEU A 113 20.27 -25.87 10.14
CA LEU A 113 20.65 -27.25 10.48
C LEU A 113 21.29 -27.31 11.86
N LEU A 114 22.07 -26.31 12.25
CA LEU A 114 22.68 -26.16 13.56
C LEU A 114 21.69 -25.68 14.65
N GLY A 115 20.40 -25.55 14.34
CA GLY A 115 19.35 -25.18 15.29
C GLY A 115 19.15 -23.68 15.52
N PHE A 116 19.87 -22.83 14.82
CA PHE A 116 19.68 -21.38 14.94
C PHE A 116 18.31 -20.96 14.45
N LYS A 117 17.67 -20.03 15.16
CA LYS A 117 16.34 -19.48 14.87
C LYS A 117 16.41 -17.99 14.62
N GLU A 118 15.44 -17.48 13.87
CA GLU A 118 15.24 -16.06 13.57
C GLU A 118 13.78 -15.66 13.70
N TRP A 119 13.53 -14.36 13.78
CA TRP A 119 12.18 -13.83 13.86
C TRP A 119 11.58 -13.67 12.46
N ALA A 120 10.32 -14.05 12.32
CA ALA A 120 9.54 -13.86 11.11
C ALA A 120 8.09 -13.52 11.46
N THR A 121 7.46 -12.73 10.62
CA THR A 121 6.00 -12.57 10.63
C THR A 121 5.38 -13.61 9.72
N VAL A 122 4.18 -14.06 10.07
CA VAL A 122 3.38 -14.97 9.25
C VAL A 122 2.36 -14.15 8.48
N ILE A 123 2.34 -14.30 7.17
CA ILE A 123 1.31 -13.73 6.29
C ILE A 123 0.43 -14.88 5.81
N ASN A 124 -0.84 -14.86 6.18
CA ASN A 124 -1.79 -15.89 5.79
C ASN A 124 -2.67 -15.42 4.63
N PRO A 125 -3.10 -16.33 3.74
CA PRO A 125 -4.21 -16.06 2.85
C PRO A 125 -5.42 -15.53 3.61
N GLY A 126 -6.04 -14.46 3.09
CA GLY A 126 -7.16 -13.78 3.76
C GLY A 126 -6.77 -12.71 4.79
N ASP A 127 -5.50 -12.56 5.12
CA ASP A 127 -5.05 -11.48 6.02
C ASP A 127 -5.36 -10.11 5.43
N LYS A 128 -5.81 -9.20 6.28
CA LYS A 128 -5.89 -7.76 6.00
C LYS A 128 -4.48 -7.19 6.11
N ILE A 129 -3.99 -6.54 5.02
CA ILE A 129 -2.55 -6.23 4.94
C ILE A 129 -2.24 -4.74 4.78
N VAL A 130 -2.99 -4.04 3.93
CA VAL A 130 -2.80 -2.62 3.65
C VAL A 130 -4.14 -1.92 3.52
N GLN A 131 -4.13 -0.60 3.50
CA GLN A 131 -5.28 0.23 3.16
C GLN A 131 -4.97 1.13 1.98
N GLY A 132 -5.98 1.43 1.15
CA GLY A 132 -5.89 2.38 0.05
C GLY A 132 -6.76 3.59 0.34
N VAL A 133 -6.24 4.79 0.14
CA VAL A 133 -6.97 6.05 0.30
C VAL A 133 -7.06 6.73 -1.06
N ILE A 134 -8.25 7.18 -1.46
CA ILE A 134 -8.41 7.97 -2.68
C ILE A 134 -8.05 9.42 -2.37
N ILE A 135 -7.18 9.98 -3.17
CA ILE A 135 -6.73 11.36 -3.06
C ILE A 135 -7.11 12.08 -4.35
N GLN A 136 -7.70 13.26 -4.20
CA GLN A 136 -7.94 14.18 -5.30
C GLN A 136 -6.61 14.83 -5.68
N ILE A 137 -6.31 14.87 -6.98
CA ILE A 137 -5.08 15.48 -7.49
C ILE A 137 -5.43 16.68 -8.40
N SER A 138 -4.55 17.68 -8.41
CA SER A 138 -4.59 18.72 -9.41
C SER A 138 -3.77 18.27 -10.63
N ASN A 139 -4.36 18.39 -11.81
CA ASN A 139 -3.69 18.05 -13.08
C ASN A 139 -3.02 19.31 -13.62
N GLU A 140 -1.96 19.75 -12.96
CA GLU A 140 -1.15 20.90 -13.41
C GLU A 140 0.02 20.41 -14.24
N ASP A 141 0.26 21.07 -15.37
CA ASP A 141 1.42 20.81 -16.21
C ASP A 141 2.68 21.34 -15.56
N ALA A 142 3.75 20.54 -15.59
CA ALA A 142 5.08 21.02 -15.23
C ALA A 142 5.64 21.90 -16.34
N VAL A 143 5.89 23.16 -16.08
CA VAL A 143 6.45 24.10 -17.05
C VAL A 143 7.92 24.34 -16.73
N LEU A 144 8.80 24.01 -17.72
CA LEU A 144 10.20 24.35 -17.63
C LEU A 144 10.40 25.85 -17.83
N VAL A 145 10.96 26.51 -16.85
CA VAL A 145 11.32 27.93 -16.90
C VAL A 145 12.82 28.12 -16.79
N SER A 146 13.34 29.27 -17.24
CA SER A 146 14.75 29.61 -17.03
C SER A 146 15.03 29.85 -15.54
N ASN A 147 16.29 29.72 -15.12
CA ASN A 147 16.68 30.00 -13.75
C ASN A 147 16.36 31.43 -13.30
N GLU A 148 16.52 32.40 -14.22
CA GLU A 148 16.16 33.80 -13.96
C GLU A 148 14.65 33.98 -13.71
N ALA A 149 13.81 33.28 -14.48
CA ALA A 149 12.37 33.31 -14.29
C ALA A 149 11.95 32.64 -12.99
N TYR A 150 12.62 31.55 -12.61
CA TYR A 150 12.40 30.85 -11.35
C TYR A 150 12.75 31.73 -10.14
N GLU A 151 13.92 32.38 -10.14
CA GLU A 151 14.38 33.26 -9.06
C GLU A 151 13.50 34.51 -8.86
N LYS A 152 12.90 35.00 -9.93
CA LYS A 152 11.96 36.12 -9.84
C LYS A 152 10.64 35.76 -9.19
N GLY A 153 10.35 34.47 -9.02
CA GLY A 153 9.11 33.94 -8.46
C GLY A 153 7.84 34.30 -9.26
N PRO A 154 6.73 33.67 -9.02
CA PRO A 154 5.47 34.09 -9.58
C PRO A 154 5.15 35.50 -9.04
N LYS A 155 4.89 36.45 -9.93
CA LYS A 155 4.29 37.74 -9.51
C LYS A 155 3.04 37.39 -8.72
N GLN A 156 2.99 37.79 -7.47
CA GLN A 156 1.84 37.54 -6.56
C GLN A 156 0.54 37.96 -7.23
N SER A 157 -0.13 37.03 -7.84
CA SER A 157 -1.55 37.08 -8.23
C SER A 157 -2.06 35.64 -8.34
N VAL A 158 -1.94 34.93 -7.24
CA VAL A 158 -2.68 33.67 -7.08
C VAL A 158 -3.57 33.90 -5.88
N GLU A 159 -4.81 34.25 -6.14
CA GLU A 159 -5.88 33.98 -5.19
C GLU A 159 -5.84 32.49 -4.88
N LEU A 160 -5.45 32.18 -3.67
CA LEU A 160 -5.53 30.82 -3.16
C LEU A 160 -7.02 30.46 -2.98
N VAL A 161 -7.67 30.02 -4.05
CA VAL A 161 -9.01 29.47 -3.94
C VAL A 161 -8.88 28.11 -3.31
N VAL A 162 -8.87 28.06 -1.99
CA VAL A 162 -9.06 26.81 -1.23
C VAL A 162 -10.53 26.42 -1.40
N LEU A 163 -10.81 25.66 -2.44
CA LEU A 163 -12.11 24.99 -2.58
C LEU A 163 -12.18 23.80 -1.63
N VAL A 164 -12.42 24.07 -0.37
CA VAL A 164 -12.92 23.05 0.56
C VAL A 164 -14.39 22.82 0.21
N LYS A 165 -14.66 21.91 -0.71
CA LYS A 165 -16.02 21.37 -0.86
C LYS A 165 -16.27 20.40 0.28
N VAL A 166 -16.80 20.88 1.40
CA VAL A 166 -17.53 20.07 2.35
C VAL A 166 -18.89 19.78 1.72
N GLN A 167 -19.09 18.58 1.21
CA GLN A 167 -20.44 18.10 0.92
C GLN A 167 -21.01 17.52 2.22
N VAL A 168 -22.09 18.16 2.68
CA VAL A 168 -23.00 17.71 3.74
C VAL A 168 -23.78 16.48 3.27
#